data_d4846b825036e4307f2d227f922d839d
#
_entry.id   d4846b825036e4307f2d227f922d839d
#
_cell.length_a   1.000
_cell.length_b   1.000
_cell.length_c   1.000
_cell.angle_alpha   90.00
_cell.angle_beta   90.00
_cell.angle_gamma   90.00
#
_symmetry.space_group_name_H-M   'P 1'
#
loop_
_entity.id
_entity.type
_entity.pdbx_description
1 polymer ?
#
loop_
_entity_poly.entity_id
_entity_poly.type
_entity_poly.pdbx_seq_one_letter_code
_entity_poly.pdbx_strand_id
1 'polypeptide(L)'
;SVRRGEIVRRGTLTQLEMQHFKKAVADLGAAQLVIDDTAAISINELRAKARRVMRDLGGLAAIGVDYLQLMRSHSKQAANSREREVAEISAGLKALAKELKVPVIVLAQLNRGPETRTGNSLGVPRISDLRESGSIEQDADMIGLLYRSDYYAEDENQRQQLAGFANLHLAKNRNGPTGDVPLHFEAELMRFTTREPEK
;
A
#
# COMPACT_ATOMS: atom_id res chain seq x y z
N SER A 1 21.24 -2.22 -6.07
CA SER A 1 20.15 -1.37 -5.51
C SER A 1 20.54 0.09 -5.68
N VAL A 2 19.61 0.91 -6.15
CA VAL A 2 19.85 2.34 -6.36
C VAL A 2 19.34 3.08 -5.12
N ARG A 3 20.22 3.87 -4.51
CA ARG A 3 19.86 4.73 -3.37
C ARG A 3 18.74 5.69 -3.77
N ARG A 4 18.02 6.20 -2.78
CA ARG A 4 16.86 7.12 -2.83
C ARG A 4 16.65 7.85 -4.16
N GLY A 5 15.44 7.91 -4.66
CA GLY A 5 15.08 8.59 -5.91
C GLY A 5 15.52 10.05 -6.04
N GLU A 6 15.92 10.73 -4.93
CA GLU A 6 16.54 12.05 -4.95
C GLU A 6 17.94 12.04 -5.61
N ILE A 7 18.75 11.00 -5.39
CA ILE A 7 20.09 10.88 -6.00
C ILE A 7 19.95 10.68 -7.50
N VAL A 8 18.96 9.89 -7.91
CA VAL A 8 18.65 9.69 -9.33
C VAL A 8 18.20 10.99 -9.98
N ARG A 9 17.33 11.76 -9.31
CA ARG A 9 16.87 13.06 -9.81
C ARG A 9 17.96 14.13 -9.88
N ARG A 10 18.92 14.12 -8.97
CA ARG A 10 20.05 15.07 -8.95
C ARG A 10 21.15 14.72 -9.94
N GLY A 11 21.08 13.57 -10.61
CA GLY A 11 22.09 13.14 -11.58
C GLY A 11 23.48 12.81 -10.96
N THR A 12 23.53 12.55 -9.66
CA THR A 12 24.77 12.29 -8.91
C THR A 12 25.08 10.80 -8.77
N LEU A 13 24.63 9.98 -9.71
CA LEU A 13 24.90 8.55 -9.73
C LEU A 13 26.38 8.27 -10.07
N THR A 14 27.00 7.40 -9.33
CA THR A 14 28.29 6.80 -9.72
C THR A 14 28.10 5.94 -10.98
N GLN A 15 29.19 5.60 -11.64
CA GLN A 15 29.17 4.77 -12.84
C GLN A 15 28.52 3.39 -12.59
N LEU A 16 28.78 2.79 -11.42
CA LEU A 16 28.20 1.52 -11.00
C LEU A 16 26.68 1.66 -10.74
N GLU A 17 26.26 2.71 -10.04
CA GLU A 17 24.86 2.97 -9.78
C GLU A 17 24.07 3.24 -11.08
N MET A 18 24.70 3.92 -12.04
CA MET A 18 24.13 4.11 -13.37
C MET A 18 23.93 2.79 -14.13
N GLN A 19 24.88 1.85 -14.01
CA GLN A 19 24.72 0.52 -14.61
C GLN A 19 23.55 -0.25 -13.97
N HIS A 20 23.45 -0.24 -12.62
CA HIS A 20 22.33 -0.85 -11.91
C HIS A 20 20.99 -0.20 -12.28
N PHE A 21 20.95 1.12 -12.41
CA PHE A 21 19.77 1.86 -12.85
C PHE A 21 19.32 1.44 -14.26
N LYS A 22 20.27 1.43 -15.23
CA LYS A 22 19.97 0.99 -16.61
C LYS A 22 19.44 -0.43 -16.67
N LYS A 23 20.05 -1.34 -15.86
CA LYS A 23 19.56 -2.72 -15.76
C LYS A 23 18.15 -2.77 -15.21
N ALA A 24 17.86 -2.07 -14.11
CA ALA A 24 16.53 -2.03 -13.51
C ALA A 24 15.47 -1.45 -14.48
N VAL A 25 15.82 -0.43 -15.26
CA VAL A 25 14.93 0.13 -16.30
C VAL A 25 14.66 -0.92 -17.39
N ALA A 26 15.68 -1.65 -17.83
CA ALA A 26 15.51 -2.71 -18.83
C ALA A 26 14.62 -3.86 -18.28
N ASP A 27 14.86 -4.29 -17.05
CA ASP A 27 14.10 -5.36 -16.39
C ASP A 27 12.62 -4.95 -16.23
N LEU A 28 12.36 -3.71 -15.82
CA LEU A 28 10.99 -3.16 -15.71
C LEU A 28 10.31 -3.01 -17.07
N GLY A 29 11.07 -2.58 -18.10
CA GLY A 29 10.54 -2.46 -19.46
C GLY A 29 10.17 -3.80 -20.10
N ALA A 30 10.82 -4.88 -19.67
CA ALA A 30 10.49 -6.25 -20.07
C ALA A 30 9.36 -6.88 -19.25
N ALA A 31 9.02 -6.31 -18.09
CA ALA A 31 7.95 -6.81 -17.24
C ALA A 31 6.57 -6.45 -17.82
N GLN A 32 5.60 -7.35 -17.66
CA GLN A 32 4.20 -7.09 -18.00
C GLN A 32 3.55 -6.21 -16.92
N LEU A 33 4.03 -4.98 -16.78
CA LEU A 33 3.55 -3.99 -15.81
C LEU A 33 2.86 -2.85 -16.56
N VAL A 34 1.59 -2.62 -16.25
CA VAL A 34 0.81 -1.48 -16.76
C VAL A 34 0.61 -0.49 -15.62
N ILE A 35 1.02 0.75 -15.82
CA ILE A 35 0.83 1.85 -14.86
C ILE A 35 -0.23 2.78 -15.45
N ASP A 36 -1.26 3.06 -14.66
CA ASP A 36 -2.34 4.00 -14.99
C ASP A 36 -2.28 5.17 -14.01
N ASP A 37 -1.98 6.35 -14.50
CA ASP A 37 -1.86 7.59 -13.74
C ASP A 37 -3.12 8.48 -13.80
N THR A 38 -4.26 7.91 -14.20
CA THR A 38 -5.53 8.64 -14.25
C THR A 38 -5.93 9.13 -12.88
N ALA A 39 -5.98 10.45 -12.74
CA ALA A 39 -6.42 11.09 -11.51
C ALA A 39 -7.90 10.83 -11.22
N ALA A 40 -8.23 10.60 -9.95
CA ALA A 40 -9.61 10.43 -9.47
C ALA A 40 -10.40 9.34 -10.21
N ILE A 41 -9.73 8.24 -10.57
CA ILE A 41 -10.35 7.14 -11.32
C ILE A 41 -11.56 6.57 -10.57
N SER A 42 -12.64 6.32 -11.29
CA SER A 42 -13.82 5.65 -10.73
C SER A 42 -13.71 4.12 -10.82
N ILE A 43 -14.50 3.42 -10.00
CA ILE A 43 -14.53 1.94 -10.03
C ILE A 43 -14.95 1.38 -11.40
N ASN A 44 -15.83 2.09 -12.12
CA ASN A 44 -16.28 1.67 -13.44
C ASN A 44 -15.18 1.84 -14.50
N GLU A 45 -14.43 2.92 -14.44
CA GLU A 45 -13.28 3.15 -15.31
C GLU A 45 -12.16 2.16 -15.02
N LEU A 46 -11.83 1.92 -13.74
CA LEU A 46 -10.86 0.90 -13.35
C LEU A 46 -11.25 -0.48 -13.88
N ARG A 47 -12.53 -0.86 -13.73
CA ARG A 47 -13.05 -2.13 -14.23
C ARG A 47 -12.91 -2.25 -15.76
N ALA A 48 -13.26 -1.20 -16.50
CA ALA A 48 -13.15 -1.20 -17.96
C ALA A 48 -11.68 -1.35 -18.40
N LYS A 49 -10.76 -0.59 -17.76
CA LYS A 49 -9.33 -0.66 -18.03
C LYS A 49 -8.75 -2.03 -17.67
N ALA A 50 -9.08 -2.59 -16.50
CA ALA A 50 -8.59 -3.89 -16.05
C ALA A 50 -9.04 -5.02 -17.00
N ARG A 51 -10.29 -5.02 -17.46
CA ARG A 51 -10.79 -5.97 -18.47
C ARG A 51 -10.02 -5.86 -19.78
N ARG A 52 -9.73 -4.63 -20.21
CA ARG A 52 -8.96 -4.38 -21.42
C ARG A 52 -7.54 -4.93 -21.28
N VAL A 53 -6.83 -4.59 -20.20
CA VAL A 53 -5.48 -5.09 -19.93
C VAL A 53 -5.45 -6.61 -19.85
N MET A 54 -6.41 -7.21 -19.14
CA MET A 54 -6.52 -8.67 -19.03
C MET A 54 -6.67 -9.34 -20.38
N ARG A 55 -7.46 -8.77 -21.30
CA ARG A 55 -7.63 -9.29 -22.66
C ARG A 55 -6.37 -9.08 -23.50
N ASP A 56 -5.77 -7.88 -23.44
CA ASP A 56 -4.66 -7.49 -24.31
C ASP A 56 -3.35 -8.22 -23.91
N LEU A 57 -3.17 -8.56 -22.64
CA LEU A 57 -2.01 -9.32 -22.11
C LEU A 57 -2.28 -10.82 -21.97
N GLY A 58 -3.50 -11.30 -22.26
CA GLY A 58 -3.88 -12.71 -22.08
C GLY A 58 -4.03 -13.16 -20.62
N GLY A 59 -3.99 -12.24 -19.66
CA GLY A 59 -4.14 -12.49 -18.23
C GLY A 59 -3.76 -11.29 -17.39
N LEU A 60 -4.09 -11.36 -16.09
CA LEU A 60 -3.73 -10.35 -15.11
C LEU A 60 -3.41 -11.07 -13.78
N ALA A 61 -2.24 -10.82 -13.21
CA ALA A 61 -1.82 -11.46 -11.98
C ALA A 61 -2.35 -10.76 -10.72
N ALA A 62 -2.42 -9.44 -10.74
CA ALA A 62 -2.92 -8.61 -9.64
C ALA A 62 -3.27 -7.21 -10.11
N ILE A 63 -4.07 -6.49 -9.31
CA ILE A 63 -4.34 -5.06 -9.48
C ILE A 63 -3.87 -4.35 -8.20
N GLY A 64 -3.02 -3.32 -8.34
CA GLY A 64 -2.62 -2.42 -7.26
C GLY A 64 -3.35 -1.08 -7.37
N VAL A 65 -3.81 -0.55 -6.25
CA VAL A 65 -4.43 0.80 -6.15
C VAL A 65 -3.66 1.62 -5.12
N ASP A 66 -3.01 2.68 -5.55
CA ASP A 66 -2.26 3.63 -4.70
C ASP A 66 -2.87 5.03 -4.86
N TYR A 67 -3.70 5.45 -3.93
CA TYR A 67 -4.35 4.80 -2.81
C TYR A 67 -5.87 5.06 -2.88
N LEU A 68 -6.65 4.34 -2.06
CA LEU A 68 -8.12 4.31 -2.13
C LEU A 68 -8.75 5.70 -2.10
N GLN A 69 -8.24 6.60 -1.26
CA GLN A 69 -8.80 7.93 -1.08
C GLN A 69 -8.65 8.85 -2.31
N LEU A 70 -7.82 8.48 -3.30
CA LEU A 70 -7.74 9.18 -4.59
C LEU A 70 -8.85 8.77 -5.56
N MET A 71 -9.47 7.63 -5.35
CA MET A 71 -10.60 7.19 -6.16
C MET A 71 -11.84 8.04 -5.92
N ARG A 72 -12.74 8.08 -6.89
CA ARG A 72 -14.01 8.81 -6.83
C ARG A 72 -15.18 7.92 -7.23
N SER A 73 -16.35 8.22 -6.67
CA SER A 73 -17.63 7.72 -7.19
C SER A 73 -18.43 8.87 -7.77
N HIS A 74 -19.06 8.61 -8.91
CA HIS A 74 -19.94 9.56 -9.56
C HIS A 74 -21.43 9.29 -9.25
N SER A 75 -21.73 8.42 -8.27
CA SER A 75 -23.10 8.15 -7.89
C SER A 75 -23.70 9.32 -7.10
N LYS A 76 -25.00 9.55 -7.28
CA LYS A 76 -25.73 10.56 -6.51
C LYS A 76 -25.74 10.28 -5.00
N GLN A 77 -25.64 9.01 -4.62
CA GLN A 77 -25.61 8.57 -3.22
C GLN A 77 -24.25 8.88 -2.57
N ALA A 78 -23.16 8.74 -3.32
CA ALA A 78 -21.81 9.06 -2.86
C ALA A 78 -21.57 10.58 -2.74
N ALA A 79 -22.30 11.41 -3.51
CA ALA A 79 -22.11 12.86 -3.53
C ALA A 79 -22.35 13.54 -2.17
N ASN A 80 -23.12 12.91 -1.27
CA ASN A 80 -23.54 13.51 0.00
C ASN A 80 -22.70 13.05 1.22
N SER A 81 -21.82 12.05 1.07
CA SER A 81 -21.02 11.51 2.18
C SER A 81 -19.78 10.77 1.68
N ARG A 82 -18.64 11.18 2.19
CA ARG A 82 -17.37 10.50 1.88
C ARG A 82 -17.38 9.04 2.34
N GLU A 83 -18.02 8.73 3.45
CA GLU A 83 -18.16 7.35 3.94
C GLU A 83 -18.93 6.47 2.94
N ARG A 84 -19.99 7.00 2.35
CA ARG A 84 -20.75 6.28 1.32
C ARG A 84 -19.95 6.10 0.04
N GLU A 85 -19.20 7.12 -0.34
CA GLU A 85 -18.28 7.04 -1.49
C GLU A 85 -17.25 5.93 -1.30
N VAL A 86 -16.60 5.88 -0.13
CA VAL A 86 -15.63 4.84 0.22
C VAL A 86 -16.27 3.46 0.26
N ALA A 87 -17.47 3.35 0.80
CA ALA A 87 -18.22 2.09 0.83
C ALA A 87 -18.53 1.55 -0.58
N GLU A 88 -18.95 2.42 -1.49
CA GLU A 88 -19.23 2.06 -2.87
C GLU A 88 -17.96 1.63 -3.61
N ILE A 89 -16.86 2.36 -3.43
CA ILE A 89 -15.56 2.01 -4.01
C ILE A 89 -15.08 0.66 -3.47
N SER A 90 -15.14 0.45 -2.15
CA SER A 90 -14.72 -0.79 -1.49
C SER A 90 -15.49 -2.00 -2.02
N ALA A 91 -16.81 -1.92 -2.03
CA ALA A 91 -17.67 -2.98 -2.58
C ALA A 91 -17.38 -3.24 -4.07
N GLY A 92 -17.13 -2.17 -4.83
CA GLY A 92 -16.78 -2.26 -6.24
C GLY A 92 -15.43 -2.94 -6.50
N LEU A 93 -14.42 -2.64 -5.68
CA LEU A 93 -13.10 -3.29 -5.74
C LEU A 93 -13.21 -4.78 -5.39
N LYS A 94 -14.02 -5.12 -4.38
CA LYS A 94 -14.31 -6.50 -4.03
C LYS A 94 -15.02 -7.25 -5.16
N ALA A 95 -15.99 -6.61 -5.81
CA ALA A 95 -16.69 -7.17 -6.95
C ALA A 95 -15.72 -7.39 -8.14
N LEU A 96 -14.82 -6.44 -8.39
CA LEU A 96 -13.80 -6.52 -9.44
C LEU A 96 -12.86 -7.71 -9.21
N ALA A 97 -12.37 -7.89 -7.97
CA ALA A 97 -11.51 -9.03 -7.62
C ALA A 97 -12.18 -10.36 -7.90
N LYS A 98 -13.47 -10.50 -7.54
CA LYS A 98 -14.25 -11.71 -7.82
C LYS A 98 -14.50 -11.94 -9.30
N GLU A 99 -14.83 -10.89 -10.03
CA GLU A 99 -15.12 -10.94 -11.46
C GLU A 99 -13.91 -11.39 -12.27
N LEU A 100 -12.76 -10.76 -12.04
CA LEU A 100 -11.53 -11.06 -12.78
C LEU A 100 -10.77 -12.26 -12.19
N LYS A 101 -11.14 -12.73 -11.00
CA LYS A 101 -10.46 -13.80 -10.25
C LYS A 101 -8.98 -13.49 -10.00
N VAL A 102 -8.67 -12.21 -9.68
CA VAL A 102 -7.33 -11.74 -9.36
C VAL A 102 -7.33 -11.00 -8.03
N PRO A 103 -6.23 -11.02 -7.26
CA PRO A 103 -6.10 -10.21 -6.07
C PRO A 103 -6.10 -8.72 -6.43
N VAL A 104 -6.84 -7.94 -5.64
CA VAL A 104 -6.81 -6.47 -5.67
C VAL A 104 -6.18 -5.98 -4.39
N ILE A 105 -4.99 -5.37 -4.50
CA ILE A 105 -4.21 -4.84 -3.40
C ILE A 105 -4.45 -3.34 -3.34
N VAL A 106 -4.95 -2.85 -2.21
CA VAL A 106 -5.36 -1.45 -2.07
C VAL A 106 -4.59 -0.83 -0.91
N LEU A 107 -3.87 0.25 -1.19
CA LEU A 107 -3.32 1.08 -0.14
C LEU A 107 -4.39 2.02 0.40
N ALA A 108 -4.41 2.23 1.70
CA ALA A 108 -5.33 3.15 2.35
C ALA A 108 -4.59 3.96 3.43
N GLN A 109 -4.88 5.24 3.48
CA GLN A 109 -4.31 6.12 4.49
C GLN A 109 -5.07 5.98 5.79
N LEU A 110 -4.35 5.91 6.90
CA LEU A 110 -4.91 5.96 8.25
C LEU A 110 -5.28 7.41 8.63
N ASN A 111 -6.22 7.57 9.55
CA ASN A 111 -6.44 8.84 10.24
C ASN A 111 -5.26 9.13 11.19
N ARG A 112 -5.29 10.30 11.85
CA ARG A 112 -4.24 10.69 12.80
C ARG A 112 -4.39 10.08 14.20
N GLY A 113 -5.30 9.13 14.39
CA GLY A 113 -5.51 8.45 15.66
C GLY A 113 -4.24 7.84 16.27
N PRO A 114 -3.40 7.14 15.51
CA PRO A 114 -2.14 6.61 16.02
C PRO A 114 -1.21 7.69 16.60
N GLU A 115 -1.16 8.88 16.01
CA GLU A 115 -0.28 9.99 16.42
C GLU A 115 -0.72 10.63 17.75
N THR A 116 -1.99 10.50 18.13
CA THR A 116 -2.57 11.10 19.34
C THR A 116 -2.54 10.17 20.55
N ARG A 117 -2.16 8.92 20.40
CA ARG A 117 -2.02 7.96 21.49
C ARG A 117 -0.74 8.22 22.25
N THR A 118 -0.69 7.75 23.49
CA THR A 118 0.46 7.93 24.39
C THR A 118 1.03 6.58 24.85
N GLY A 119 2.28 6.61 25.35
CA GLY A 119 2.96 5.44 25.86
C GLY A 119 3.14 4.33 24.81
N ASN A 120 3.06 3.08 25.22
CA ASN A 120 3.28 1.91 24.35
C ASN A 120 2.29 1.80 23.17
N SER A 121 1.24 2.63 23.12
CA SER A 121 0.27 2.68 22.02
C SER A 121 0.54 3.78 21.02
N LEU A 122 1.56 4.61 21.25
CA LEU A 122 1.93 5.70 20.34
C LEU A 122 2.29 5.14 18.97
N GLY A 123 1.66 5.67 17.95
CA GLY A 123 1.88 5.26 16.58
C GLY A 123 1.34 3.88 16.18
N VAL A 124 0.95 3.02 17.13
CA VAL A 124 0.48 1.66 16.82
C VAL A 124 -0.89 1.74 16.12
N PRO A 125 -0.99 1.31 14.85
CA PRO A 125 -2.23 1.41 14.11
C PRO A 125 -3.25 0.34 14.52
N ARG A 126 -4.53 0.66 14.36
CA ARG A 126 -5.68 -0.24 14.58
C ARG A 126 -6.61 -0.18 13.37
N ILE A 127 -7.45 -1.18 13.20
CA ILE A 127 -8.47 -1.18 12.12
C ILE A 127 -9.35 0.08 12.20
N SER A 128 -9.70 0.52 13.41
CA SER A 128 -10.49 1.74 13.62
C SER A 128 -9.81 3.04 13.13
N ASP A 129 -8.52 2.99 12.83
CA ASP A 129 -7.79 4.13 12.29
C ASP A 129 -7.87 4.24 10.75
N LEU A 130 -8.38 3.19 10.11
CA LEU A 130 -8.76 3.30 8.70
C LEU A 130 -9.91 4.31 8.63
N ARG A 131 -9.66 5.46 8.06
CA ARG A 131 -10.64 6.55 7.94
C ARG A 131 -11.84 6.07 7.12
N GLU A 132 -13.05 6.29 7.63
CA GLU A 132 -14.31 5.91 6.96
C GLU A 132 -14.47 4.38 6.75
N SER A 133 -14.03 3.58 7.71
CA SER A 133 -13.52 2.20 7.55
C SER A 133 -14.50 1.06 7.73
N GLY A 134 -15.71 1.28 8.19
CA GLY A 134 -16.62 0.16 8.46
C GLY A 134 -16.85 -0.75 7.24
N SER A 135 -16.96 -0.17 6.05
CA SER A 135 -17.14 -0.89 4.80
C SER A 135 -15.85 -1.60 4.33
N ILE A 136 -14.70 -0.91 4.44
CA ILE A 136 -13.40 -1.52 4.08
C ILE A 136 -13.14 -2.74 4.94
N GLU A 137 -13.40 -2.63 6.26
CA GLU A 137 -13.26 -3.75 7.17
C GLU A 137 -14.17 -4.92 6.79
N GLN A 138 -15.40 -4.66 6.34
CA GLN A 138 -16.33 -5.71 5.94
C GLN A 138 -15.92 -6.39 4.63
N ASP A 139 -15.51 -5.62 3.62
CA ASP A 139 -15.25 -6.10 2.26
C ASP A 139 -13.89 -6.78 2.12
N ALA A 140 -12.84 -6.28 2.78
CA ALA A 140 -11.50 -6.81 2.67
C ALA A 140 -11.41 -8.25 3.23
N ASP A 141 -10.71 -9.14 2.52
CA ASP A 141 -10.39 -10.48 3.02
C ASP A 141 -9.22 -10.46 3.99
N MET A 142 -8.27 -9.54 3.75
CA MET A 142 -7.09 -9.32 4.58
C MET A 142 -6.90 -7.82 4.82
N ILE A 143 -6.48 -7.45 6.03
CA ILE A 143 -6.08 -6.09 6.39
C ILE A 143 -4.73 -6.17 7.08
N GLY A 144 -3.73 -5.57 6.45
CA GLY A 144 -2.40 -5.41 7.01
C GLY A 144 -2.16 -3.96 7.40
N LEU A 145 -1.76 -3.71 8.62
CA LEU A 145 -1.43 -2.40 9.17
C LEU A 145 0.09 -2.28 9.30
N LEU A 146 0.68 -1.46 8.46
CA LEU A 146 2.14 -1.27 8.45
C LEU A 146 2.52 -0.21 9.48
N TYR A 147 3.47 -0.55 10.33
CA TYR A 147 3.95 0.29 11.42
C TYR A 147 5.47 0.34 11.46
N ARG A 148 6.01 1.55 11.69
CA ARG A 148 7.44 1.79 11.90
C ARG A 148 7.65 2.47 13.24
N SER A 149 8.32 1.79 14.15
CA SER A 149 8.54 2.29 15.52
C SER A 149 9.46 3.53 15.55
N ASP A 150 10.47 3.57 14.68
CA ASP A 150 11.42 4.68 14.58
C ASP A 150 10.78 6.02 14.16
N TYR A 151 9.65 5.96 13.46
CA TYR A 151 8.92 7.15 13.01
C TYR A 151 8.26 7.92 14.16
N TYR A 152 7.87 7.20 15.23
CA TYR A 152 7.18 7.73 16.39
C TYR A 152 8.08 7.86 17.63
N ALA A 153 9.39 7.72 17.46
CA ALA A 153 10.34 7.89 18.55
C ALA A 153 10.32 9.32 19.10
N GLU A 154 10.31 9.46 20.41
CA GLU A 154 10.23 10.76 21.10
C GLU A 154 11.55 11.52 21.06
N ASP A 155 12.67 10.81 21.03
CA ASP A 155 14.01 11.38 20.96
C ASP A 155 14.92 10.65 19.95
N GLU A 156 16.09 11.25 19.67
CA GLU A 156 17.02 10.73 18.67
C GLU A 156 17.69 9.42 19.11
N ASN A 157 17.92 9.23 20.41
CA ASN A 157 18.50 7.98 20.93
C ASN A 157 17.52 6.82 20.73
N GLN A 158 16.25 7.04 21.05
CA GLN A 158 15.18 6.06 20.82
C GLN A 158 15.01 5.80 19.33
N ARG A 159 15.08 6.84 18.49
CA ARG A 159 15.01 6.68 17.03
C ARG A 159 16.14 5.82 16.49
N GLN A 160 17.37 5.99 16.98
CA GLN A 160 18.51 5.18 16.57
C GLN A 160 18.36 3.71 17.03
N GLN A 161 17.89 3.48 18.26
CA GLN A 161 17.65 2.13 18.78
C GLN A 161 16.56 1.39 17.99
N LEU A 162 15.54 2.11 17.52
CA LEU A 162 14.41 1.56 16.78
C LEU A 162 14.62 1.60 15.24
N ALA A 163 15.77 2.09 14.79
CA ALA A 163 16.05 2.25 13.37
C ALA A 163 15.96 0.90 12.63
N GLY A 164 15.19 0.90 11.55
CA GLY A 164 14.96 -0.29 10.74
C GLY A 164 13.92 -1.26 11.28
N PHE A 165 13.41 -1.07 12.49
CA PHE A 165 12.32 -1.91 12.99
C PHE A 165 10.99 -1.50 12.37
N ALA A 166 10.33 -2.47 11.76
CA ALA A 166 8.98 -2.32 11.23
C ALA A 166 8.16 -3.56 11.53
N ASN A 167 6.85 -3.41 11.53
CA ASN A 167 5.92 -4.51 11.74
C ASN A 167 4.75 -4.39 10.79
N LEU A 168 4.31 -5.50 10.21
CA LEU A 168 3.06 -5.63 9.50
C LEU A 168 2.09 -6.40 10.38
N HIS A 169 1.19 -5.70 11.06
CA HIS A 169 0.13 -6.31 11.84
C HIS A 169 -1.00 -6.77 10.92
N LEU A 170 -1.16 -8.09 10.76
CA LEU A 170 -2.28 -8.68 10.04
C LEU A 170 -3.53 -8.65 10.93
N ALA A 171 -4.25 -7.53 10.89
CA ALA A 171 -5.38 -7.25 11.77
C ALA A 171 -6.66 -8.01 11.38
N LYS A 172 -6.78 -8.41 10.11
CA LYS A 172 -7.84 -9.26 9.60
C LYS A 172 -7.30 -10.25 8.58
N ASN A 173 -7.72 -11.50 8.69
CA ASN A 173 -7.44 -12.56 7.71
C ASN A 173 -8.62 -13.55 7.71
N ARG A 174 -9.42 -13.56 6.66
CA ARG A 174 -10.60 -14.45 6.56
C ARG A 174 -10.22 -15.92 6.43
N ASN A 175 -9.06 -16.21 5.87
CA ASN A 175 -8.67 -17.57 5.52
C ASN A 175 -7.50 -18.11 6.36
N GLY A 176 -7.12 -17.39 7.43
CA GLY A 176 -6.00 -17.79 8.27
C GLY A 176 -5.90 -16.98 9.56
N PRO A 177 -4.83 -17.17 10.36
CA PRO A 177 -4.63 -16.45 11.58
C PRO A 177 -4.32 -14.97 11.33
N THR A 178 -4.62 -14.14 12.32
CA THR A 178 -4.10 -12.77 12.47
C THR A 178 -2.81 -12.79 13.28
N GLY A 179 -2.04 -11.71 13.25
CA GLY A 179 -0.81 -11.61 14.02
C GLY A 179 0.19 -10.62 13.44
N ASP A 180 1.38 -10.62 13.99
CA ASP A 180 2.44 -9.69 13.64
C ASP A 180 3.50 -10.36 12.78
N VAL A 181 3.90 -9.68 11.72
CA VAL A 181 5.00 -10.08 10.85
C VAL A 181 6.11 -9.04 11.02
N PRO A 182 7.20 -9.39 11.73
CA PRO A 182 8.32 -8.49 11.91
C PRO A 182 9.03 -8.25 10.57
N LEU A 183 9.29 -6.98 10.30
CA LEU A 183 9.96 -6.52 9.09
C LEU A 183 11.20 -5.70 9.43
N HIS A 184 12.11 -5.61 8.49
CA HIS A 184 13.20 -4.65 8.51
C HIS A 184 13.00 -3.61 7.41
N PHE A 185 13.12 -2.32 7.78
CA PHE A 185 13.03 -1.20 6.86
C PHE A 185 14.41 -0.65 6.53
N GLU A 186 14.83 -0.83 5.29
CA GLU A 186 16.06 -0.26 4.75
C GLU A 186 15.78 1.17 4.26
N ALA A 187 16.06 2.17 5.10
CA ALA A 187 15.70 3.56 4.82
C ALA A 187 16.39 4.13 3.56
N GLU A 188 17.63 3.70 3.26
CA GLU A 188 18.34 4.12 2.07
C GLU A 188 17.70 3.66 0.76
N LEU A 189 17.05 2.51 0.79
CA LEU A 189 16.41 1.88 -0.36
C LEU A 189 14.89 2.05 -0.35
N MET A 190 14.33 2.61 0.72
CA MET A 190 12.88 2.68 0.95
C MET A 190 12.21 1.30 0.82
N ARG A 191 12.88 0.27 1.36
CA ARG A 191 12.49 -1.12 1.14
C ARG A 191 12.20 -1.81 2.47
N PHE A 192 11.14 -2.60 2.50
CA PHE A 192 10.85 -3.55 3.56
C PHE A 192 11.38 -4.94 3.17
N THR A 193 12.01 -5.61 4.11
CA THR A 193 12.46 -7.00 3.97
C THR A 193 11.96 -7.81 5.16
N THR A 194 11.89 -9.12 5.02
CA THR A 194 11.56 -10.02 6.13
C THR A 194 12.68 -9.96 7.15
N ARG A 195 12.33 -9.77 8.42
CA ARG A 195 13.28 -9.93 9.52
C ARG A 195 13.27 -11.41 9.92
N GLU A 196 14.43 -12.06 9.87
CA GLU A 196 14.57 -13.39 10.47
C GLU A 196 14.32 -13.30 11.97
N PRO A 197 13.55 -14.23 12.56
CA PRO A 197 13.40 -14.29 14.02
C PRO A 197 14.78 -14.47 14.65
N GLU A 198 15.10 -13.65 15.64
CA GLU A 198 16.29 -13.86 16.46
C GLU A 198 16.18 -15.25 17.11
N LYS A 199 17.19 -16.10 16.86
CA LYS A 199 17.28 -17.45 17.44
C LYS A 199 17.60 -17.39 18.91
#